data_4c905d5cd1255a15f759e408a895dd23
#
_entry.id   4c905d5cd1255a15f759e408a895dd23
#
_cell.length_a   1.000
_cell.length_b   1.000
_cell.length_c   1.000
_cell.angle_alpha   90.00
_cell.angle_beta   90.00
_cell.angle_gamma   90.00
#
_symmetry.space_group_name_H-M   'P 1'
#
loop_
_entity.id
_entity.type
_entity.pdbx_description
1 polymer ?
#
loop_
_entity_poly.entity_id
_entity_poly.type
_entity_poly.pdbx_seq_one_letter_code
_entity_poly.pdbx_strand_id
1 'polypeptide(L)'
;MSGAGGAHSASSAGDSPEPELNLDAGDCNPSPTCSNDLTSVVGCKGQVISKCGADEGCANGKCIADPCAAAEASRSSYGCDYWALKTALRQQADGACFAAFVTNTWSKPVHIQVERGGQALPDGFIYVPVTQGMALDYAPYDPVGGLPVGQVAILFLARSPFGGSVVDCPRPAAIGKEVGVSGTGLGEAFHITTDYPVVSYQIVPYGGAQSYVTSATLLLPTSAWDTNYVAVNAYASAGADYEGGDPSLNILAHEDGTTVNILPAKDIGGSVDVAPALAGAATTYKLDKGQYLQITQPGELTGSPIQSDKPIAVFGGSACMAVPAGKLDCDSAQQQIAPVRALGSSYAAVRYKDRIPGTSESPPYRLVGAVDGTKLSWIPAVPPGVPETIGLGQVIEFTPGGEFVVTSQDAAHPFYLGGYMTGGDAFNGVGDPEWVNIIPPAQYLDHYVFFTDPTYPETSLVVTRAPSRVDGSFADVVLACSGKLGGWQK
;
A
#
# COMPACT_ATOMS: atom_id res chain seq x y z
N MET A 1 -69.71 -30.47 -31.22
CA MET A 1 -69.71 -28.98 -31.37
C MET A 1 -68.61 -28.44 -30.60
N SER A 2 -67.55 -28.11 -31.28
CA SER A 2 -66.59 -26.98 -31.17
C SER A 2 -66.35 -26.37 -29.80
N GLY A 3 -65.16 -26.53 -29.33
CA GLY A 3 -64.57 -25.72 -28.21
C GLY A 3 -63.08 -25.58 -28.44
N ALA A 4 -62.64 -24.37 -28.70
CA ALA A 4 -61.27 -24.00 -29.05
C ALA A 4 -60.36 -24.04 -27.86
N GLY A 5 -59.16 -24.56 -28.03
CA GLY A 5 -58.06 -24.51 -27.07
C GLY A 5 -57.39 -23.14 -27.06
N GLY A 6 -57.20 -22.62 -25.88
CA GLY A 6 -56.33 -21.45 -25.62
C GLY A 6 -54.93 -21.90 -25.25
N ALA A 7 -53.96 -21.55 -26.07
CA ALA A 7 -52.55 -21.73 -25.74
C ALA A 7 -52.08 -20.62 -24.79
N HIS A 8 -51.62 -20.99 -23.62
CA HIS A 8 -50.88 -20.08 -22.76
C HIS A 8 -49.43 -19.97 -23.25
N SER A 9 -49.08 -18.85 -23.79
CA SER A 9 -47.69 -18.45 -24.03
C SER A 9 -46.99 -18.17 -22.69
N ALA A 10 -45.97 -18.97 -22.39
CA ALA A 10 -45.01 -18.65 -21.32
C ALA A 10 -44.20 -17.43 -21.75
N SER A 11 -44.31 -16.35 -20.99
CA SER A 11 -43.42 -15.21 -21.11
C SER A 11 -42.03 -15.62 -20.56
N SER A 12 -41.06 -15.64 -21.45
CA SER A 12 -39.66 -15.73 -21.06
C SER A 12 -39.31 -14.54 -20.13
N ALA A 13 -38.88 -14.86 -18.92
CA ALA A 13 -38.21 -13.87 -18.05
C ALA A 13 -37.00 -13.35 -18.82
N GLY A 14 -36.96 -12.03 -19.03
CA GLY A 14 -35.81 -11.37 -19.62
C GLY A 14 -34.62 -11.52 -18.70
N ASP A 15 -33.53 -12.04 -19.23
CA ASP A 15 -32.23 -11.96 -18.64
C ASP A 15 -31.90 -10.47 -18.43
N SER A 16 -31.82 -10.05 -17.17
CA SER A 16 -31.19 -8.78 -16.82
C SER A 16 -29.70 -8.93 -17.16
N PRO A 17 -29.09 -7.98 -17.89
CA PRO A 17 -27.66 -8.05 -18.16
C PRO A 17 -26.92 -8.05 -16.83
N GLU A 18 -26.06 -9.05 -16.61
CA GLU A 18 -25.09 -9.05 -15.50
C GLU A 18 -24.30 -7.73 -15.57
N PRO A 19 -24.08 -7.05 -14.43
CA PRO A 19 -23.27 -5.85 -14.41
C PRO A 19 -21.84 -6.22 -14.83
N GLU A 20 -21.49 -5.88 -16.05
CA GLU A 20 -20.11 -6.03 -16.53
C GLU A 20 -19.20 -5.09 -15.74
N LEU A 21 -18.03 -5.58 -15.35
CA LEU A 21 -16.94 -4.76 -14.81
C LEU A 21 -16.65 -3.68 -15.87
N ASN A 22 -17.08 -2.46 -15.63
CA ASN A 22 -16.81 -1.34 -16.53
C ASN A 22 -15.34 -0.91 -16.34
N LEU A 23 -14.43 -1.73 -16.84
CA LEU A 23 -13.07 -1.33 -17.11
C LEU A 23 -13.19 -0.42 -18.32
N ASP A 24 -13.12 0.89 -18.10
CA ASP A 24 -13.26 1.93 -19.12
C ASP A 24 -12.67 1.47 -20.45
N ALA A 25 -13.52 0.96 -21.34
CA ALA A 25 -13.19 0.67 -22.72
C ALA A 25 -13.16 2.01 -23.47
N GLY A 26 -12.29 2.93 -22.97
CA GLY A 26 -12.02 4.16 -23.64
C GLY A 26 -11.57 3.85 -25.05
N ASP A 27 -12.16 4.54 -26.00
CA ASP A 27 -11.81 4.49 -27.43
C ASP A 27 -10.30 4.39 -27.57
N CYS A 28 -9.85 3.40 -28.33
CA CYS A 28 -8.45 3.13 -28.62
C CYS A 28 -7.79 4.41 -29.13
N ASN A 29 -7.23 5.23 -28.26
CA ASN A 29 -6.50 6.44 -28.67
C ASN A 29 -5.33 5.96 -29.54
N PRO A 30 -5.21 6.44 -30.79
CA PRO A 30 -4.18 5.98 -31.70
C PRO A 30 -2.75 6.30 -31.24
N SER A 31 -2.58 7.11 -30.22
CA SER A 31 -1.26 7.47 -29.70
C SER A 31 -0.63 6.32 -28.93
N PRO A 32 0.65 5.99 -29.19
CA PRO A 32 1.38 5.01 -28.41
C PRO A 32 1.43 5.36 -26.92
N THR A 33 1.45 4.35 -26.07
CA THR A 33 1.62 4.45 -24.61
C THR A 33 2.86 3.66 -24.16
N CYS A 34 3.13 3.61 -22.88
CA CYS A 34 4.22 2.83 -22.32
C CYS A 34 3.70 1.52 -21.68
N SER A 35 4.51 0.47 -21.75
CA SER A 35 4.30 -0.73 -20.92
C SER A 35 4.40 -0.39 -19.43
N ASN A 36 3.77 -1.19 -18.59
CA ASN A 36 3.77 -0.93 -17.14
C ASN A 36 5.18 -0.97 -16.53
N ASP A 37 6.08 -1.78 -17.08
CA ASP A 37 7.48 -1.89 -16.68
C ASP A 37 8.39 -0.80 -17.29
N LEU A 38 7.83 0.12 -18.08
CA LEU A 38 8.52 1.22 -18.75
C LEU A 38 9.61 0.81 -19.77
N THR A 39 9.66 -0.45 -20.17
CA THR A 39 10.69 -0.98 -21.07
C THR A 39 10.28 -0.96 -22.54
N SER A 40 9.02 -0.69 -22.84
CA SER A 40 8.48 -0.77 -24.20
C SER A 40 7.47 0.32 -24.50
N VAL A 41 7.44 0.75 -25.74
CA VAL A 41 6.35 1.51 -26.32
C VAL A 41 5.30 0.52 -26.82
N VAL A 42 4.05 0.70 -26.39
CA VAL A 42 2.95 -0.18 -26.73
C VAL A 42 1.82 0.57 -27.44
N GLY A 43 1.16 -0.12 -28.35
CA GLY A 43 -0.05 0.39 -28.99
C GLY A 43 -1.28 0.17 -28.13
N CYS A 44 -2.40 0.73 -28.56
CA CYS A 44 -3.67 0.70 -27.83
C CYS A 44 -4.24 -0.71 -27.54
N LYS A 45 -3.76 -1.73 -28.24
CA LYS A 45 -4.09 -3.14 -27.99
C LYS A 45 -3.02 -3.87 -27.17
N GLY A 46 -2.08 -3.11 -26.54
CA GLY A 46 -1.01 -3.69 -25.76
C GLY A 46 0.11 -4.35 -26.58
N GLN A 47 0.03 -4.30 -27.93
CA GLN A 47 1.11 -4.82 -28.78
C GLN A 47 2.37 -3.96 -28.66
N VAL A 48 3.53 -4.58 -28.50
CA VAL A 48 4.82 -3.86 -28.48
C VAL A 48 5.12 -3.28 -29.86
N ILE A 49 5.26 -1.96 -29.91
CA ILE A 49 5.67 -1.19 -31.12
C ILE A 49 7.20 -1.12 -31.19
N SER A 50 7.85 -0.78 -30.07
CA SER A 50 9.31 -0.76 -29.95
C SER A 50 9.73 -1.08 -28.52
N LYS A 51 10.90 -1.69 -28.35
CA LYS A 51 11.56 -1.86 -27.05
C LYS A 51 12.56 -0.74 -26.85
N CYS A 52 12.59 -0.18 -25.65
CA CYS A 52 13.60 0.78 -25.23
C CYS A 52 14.94 0.09 -24.93
N GLY A 53 16.02 0.80 -25.10
CA GLY A 53 17.35 0.31 -24.73
C GLY A 53 17.49 0.12 -23.21
N ALA A 54 18.55 -0.55 -22.77
CA ALA A 54 18.78 -0.83 -21.36
C ALA A 54 19.01 0.45 -20.50
N ASP A 55 19.46 1.53 -21.15
CA ASP A 55 19.63 2.88 -20.56
C ASP A 55 18.52 3.84 -20.96
N GLU A 56 17.40 3.32 -21.43
CA GLU A 56 16.24 4.09 -21.85
C GLU A 56 15.00 3.61 -21.11
N GLY A 57 14.10 4.54 -20.80
CA GLY A 57 12.76 4.24 -20.31
C GLY A 57 11.68 4.79 -21.21
N CYS A 58 10.51 4.19 -21.21
CA CYS A 58 9.37 4.70 -21.95
C CYS A 58 8.64 5.78 -21.16
N ALA A 59 8.50 6.98 -21.78
CA ALA A 59 7.69 8.08 -21.26
C ALA A 59 6.82 8.64 -22.38
N ASN A 60 5.53 8.87 -22.12
CA ASN A 60 4.60 9.47 -23.07
C ASN A 60 4.62 8.79 -24.47
N GLY A 61 4.71 7.45 -24.48
CA GLY A 61 4.74 6.65 -25.71
C GLY A 61 6.03 6.75 -26.53
N LYS A 62 7.15 7.12 -25.91
CA LYS A 62 8.47 7.21 -26.55
C LYS A 62 9.56 6.73 -25.60
N CYS A 63 10.62 6.12 -26.14
CA CYS A 63 11.83 5.83 -25.38
C CYS A 63 12.63 7.13 -25.17
N ILE A 64 13.05 7.37 -23.94
CA ILE A 64 13.92 8.49 -23.54
C ILE A 64 15.17 7.96 -22.83
N ALA A 65 16.31 8.65 -23.03
CA ALA A 65 17.62 8.24 -22.51
C ALA A 65 17.80 8.56 -21.01
N ASP A 66 16.74 8.44 -20.22
CA ASP A 66 16.75 8.58 -18.76
C ASP A 66 15.63 7.73 -18.18
N PRO A 67 15.92 6.52 -17.68
CA PRO A 67 14.92 5.65 -17.08
C PRO A 67 14.25 6.25 -15.85
N CYS A 68 14.98 7.03 -15.04
CA CYS A 68 14.39 7.67 -13.86
C CYS A 68 13.40 8.78 -14.24
N ALA A 69 13.71 9.59 -15.25
CA ALA A 69 12.78 10.57 -15.79
C ALA A 69 11.56 9.90 -16.45
N ALA A 70 11.73 8.71 -17.05
CA ALA A 70 10.62 7.93 -17.58
C ALA A 70 9.71 7.43 -16.45
N ALA A 71 10.28 6.93 -15.36
CA ALA A 71 9.55 6.50 -14.17
C ALA A 71 8.82 7.68 -13.51
N GLU A 72 9.46 8.84 -13.42
CA GLU A 72 8.86 10.08 -12.93
C GLU A 72 7.63 10.48 -13.75
N ALA A 73 7.75 10.44 -15.06
CA ALA A 73 6.63 10.76 -15.96
C ALA A 73 5.46 9.77 -15.88
N SER A 74 5.73 8.52 -15.51
CA SER A 74 4.71 7.46 -15.37
C SER A 74 3.84 7.62 -14.13
N ARG A 75 4.39 8.22 -13.07
CA ARG A 75 3.75 8.38 -11.75
C ARG A 75 3.22 7.06 -11.15
N SER A 76 3.89 5.97 -11.47
CA SER A 76 3.56 4.62 -10.97
C SER A 76 4.29 4.28 -9.67
N SER A 77 4.26 3.02 -9.25
CA SER A 77 5.05 2.53 -8.12
C SER A 77 6.53 2.30 -8.45
N TYR A 78 6.94 2.39 -9.73
CA TYR A 78 8.33 2.40 -10.16
C TYR A 78 8.92 3.80 -10.02
N GLY A 79 10.10 3.90 -9.46
CA GLY A 79 10.78 5.19 -9.30
C GLY A 79 12.23 5.05 -8.92
N CYS A 80 12.91 6.19 -8.81
CA CYS A 80 14.31 6.28 -8.38
C CYS A 80 14.47 7.09 -7.09
N ASP A 81 13.39 7.59 -6.50
CA ASP A 81 13.40 8.49 -5.36
C ASP A 81 12.28 8.10 -4.38
N TYR A 82 12.67 7.63 -3.19
CA TYR A 82 11.77 7.12 -2.16
C TYR A 82 12.13 7.68 -0.79
N TRP A 83 11.15 7.68 0.08
CA TRP A 83 11.35 8.09 1.47
C TRP A 83 10.74 7.05 2.40
N ALA A 84 11.53 6.64 3.42
CA ALA A 84 11.10 5.71 4.46
C ALA A 84 11.05 6.43 5.80
N LEU A 85 9.98 6.23 6.57
CA LEU A 85 9.82 6.80 7.90
C LEU A 85 9.35 5.74 8.90
N LYS A 86 9.85 5.79 10.11
CA LYS A 86 9.42 4.91 11.18
C LYS A 86 8.15 5.46 11.80
N THR A 87 7.03 4.77 11.57
CA THR A 87 5.72 5.12 12.14
C THR A 87 5.66 4.81 13.63
N ALA A 88 4.60 5.27 14.31
CA ALA A 88 4.37 4.95 15.71
C ALA A 88 4.28 3.43 15.94
N LEU A 89 4.96 2.95 16.96
CA LEU A 89 4.95 1.56 17.41
C LEU A 89 4.43 1.46 18.84
N ARG A 90 3.95 0.28 19.21
CA ARG A 90 3.66 0.00 20.62
C ARG A 90 4.96 -0.04 21.42
N GLN A 91 4.89 0.32 22.70
CA GLN A 91 6.05 0.45 23.57
C GLN A 91 6.94 -0.80 23.60
N GLN A 92 6.37 -1.99 23.53
CA GLN A 92 7.11 -3.27 23.51
C GLN A 92 7.95 -3.44 22.25
N ALA A 93 7.66 -2.68 21.17
CA ALA A 93 8.42 -2.69 19.92
C ALA A 93 9.36 -1.46 19.79
N ASP A 94 9.41 -0.59 20.80
CA ASP A 94 10.34 0.56 20.79
C ASP A 94 11.77 0.09 20.58
N GLY A 95 12.46 0.77 19.66
CA GLY A 95 13.82 0.42 19.31
C GLY A 95 13.99 -0.77 18.40
N ALA A 96 12.90 -1.45 17.98
CA ALA A 96 12.96 -2.59 17.06
C ALA A 96 13.62 -2.26 15.73
N CYS A 97 14.11 -3.31 15.06
CA CYS A 97 14.72 -3.19 13.73
C CYS A 97 13.77 -2.56 12.72
N PHE A 98 14.16 -1.43 12.16
CA PHE A 98 13.48 -0.77 11.05
C PHE A 98 14.24 -0.99 9.77
N ALA A 99 13.59 -1.54 8.76
CA ALA A 99 14.20 -1.83 7.47
C ALA A 99 13.37 -1.32 6.29
N ALA A 100 14.08 -0.98 5.21
CA ALA A 100 13.50 -0.77 3.88
C ALA A 100 14.05 -1.81 2.93
N PHE A 101 13.34 -2.02 1.84
CA PHE A 101 13.70 -2.95 0.78
C PHE A 101 13.75 -2.20 -0.55
N VAL A 102 14.72 -2.55 -1.37
CA VAL A 102 14.84 -2.07 -2.74
C VAL A 102 14.88 -3.29 -3.64
N THR A 103 13.94 -3.36 -4.58
CA THR A 103 13.79 -4.47 -5.51
C THR A 103 14.18 -4.01 -6.90
N ASN A 104 15.25 -4.61 -7.45
CA ASN A 104 15.68 -4.32 -8.80
C ASN A 104 14.82 -5.09 -9.81
N THR A 105 13.88 -4.40 -10.42
CA THR A 105 13.06 -4.91 -11.52
C THR A 105 13.55 -4.42 -12.90
N TRP A 106 14.61 -3.59 -12.91
CA TRP A 106 15.21 -3.08 -14.16
C TRP A 106 16.13 -4.13 -14.82
N SER A 107 16.59 -3.81 -16.02
CA SER A 107 17.45 -4.71 -16.84
C SER A 107 18.95 -4.56 -16.57
N LYS A 108 19.35 -3.70 -15.63
CA LYS A 108 20.73 -3.43 -15.23
C LYS A 108 20.91 -3.50 -13.71
N PRO A 109 22.13 -3.70 -13.19
CA PRO A 109 22.42 -3.51 -11.78
C PRO A 109 22.06 -2.08 -11.32
N VAL A 110 21.56 -1.95 -10.09
CA VAL A 110 21.08 -0.68 -9.52
C VAL A 110 21.98 -0.25 -8.36
N HIS A 111 22.46 0.99 -8.40
CA HIS A 111 23.19 1.59 -7.29
C HIS A 111 22.23 2.29 -6.34
N ILE A 112 22.39 2.04 -5.05
CA ILE A 112 21.51 2.53 -3.98
C ILE A 112 22.27 3.55 -3.15
N GLN A 113 21.68 4.72 -2.91
CA GLN A 113 22.17 5.72 -1.97
C GLN A 113 21.11 6.02 -0.93
N VAL A 114 21.52 6.26 0.30
CA VAL A 114 20.62 6.60 1.40
C VAL A 114 21.17 7.79 2.18
N GLU A 115 20.33 8.76 2.44
CA GLU A 115 20.65 9.91 3.28
C GLU A 115 19.60 10.13 4.37
N ARG A 116 19.95 10.84 5.41
CA ARG A 116 19.05 11.33 6.46
C ARG A 116 19.52 12.67 6.97
N GLY A 117 18.60 13.64 7.05
CA GLY A 117 18.95 15.01 7.45
C GLY A 117 19.97 15.66 6.51
N GLY A 118 19.88 15.38 5.19
CA GLY A 118 20.82 15.89 4.20
C GLY A 118 22.23 15.31 4.28
N GLN A 119 22.45 14.25 5.07
CA GLN A 119 23.74 13.58 5.19
C GLN A 119 23.67 12.16 4.65
N ALA A 120 24.57 11.84 3.72
CA ALA A 120 24.70 10.48 3.20
C ALA A 120 25.09 9.53 4.33
N LEU A 121 24.42 8.37 4.38
CA LEU A 121 24.76 7.32 5.32
C LEU A 121 25.89 6.47 4.75
N PRO A 122 26.85 6.05 5.60
CA PRO A 122 27.95 5.20 5.14
C PRO A 122 27.42 3.81 4.75
N ASP A 123 28.13 3.15 3.83
CA ASP A 123 27.84 1.77 3.45
C ASP A 123 27.97 0.80 4.63
N GLY A 124 27.44 -0.42 4.48
CA GLY A 124 27.58 -1.48 5.47
C GLY A 124 26.31 -1.83 6.24
N PHE A 125 25.19 -1.21 5.89
CA PHE A 125 23.85 -1.55 6.41
C PHE A 125 22.93 -2.12 5.32
N ILE A 126 23.40 -2.25 4.09
CA ILE A 126 22.67 -2.79 2.94
C ILE A 126 23.13 -4.22 2.68
N TYR A 127 22.17 -5.13 2.58
CA TYR A 127 22.45 -6.55 2.38
C TYR A 127 21.51 -7.15 1.35
N VAL A 128 22.00 -8.20 0.67
CA VAL A 128 21.20 -9.02 -0.25
C VAL A 128 20.87 -10.33 0.46
N PRO A 129 19.59 -10.70 0.62
CA PRO A 129 19.23 -11.96 1.25
C PRO A 129 19.65 -13.15 0.39
N VAL A 130 20.25 -14.15 1.02
CA VAL A 130 20.67 -15.40 0.40
C VAL A 130 19.97 -16.55 1.12
N THR A 131 19.07 -17.24 0.42
CA THR A 131 18.33 -18.36 0.98
C THR A 131 19.06 -19.68 0.73
N GLN A 132 19.21 -20.48 1.78
CA GLN A 132 19.73 -21.85 1.71
C GLN A 132 18.74 -22.80 2.39
N GLY A 133 17.77 -23.30 1.61
CA GLY A 133 16.65 -24.04 2.16
C GLY A 133 15.77 -23.15 3.04
N MET A 134 15.62 -23.49 4.32
CA MET A 134 14.90 -22.66 5.31
C MET A 134 15.81 -21.66 6.05
N ALA A 135 17.08 -21.63 5.74
CA ALA A 135 18.02 -20.68 6.32
C ALA A 135 18.10 -19.42 5.47
N LEU A 136 18.16 -18.28 6.14
CA LEU A 136 18.34 -16.96 5.54
C LEU A 136 19.68 -16.39 6.00
N ASP A 137 20.56 -16.06 5.07
CA ASP A 137 21.78 -15.30 5.31
C ASP A 137 21.72 -13.97 4.56
N TYR A 138 22.65 -13.07 4.84
CA TYR A 138 22.68 -11.71 4.34
C TYR A 138 24.08 -11.39 3.79
N ALA A 139 24.22 -11.43 2.48
CA ALA A 139 25.46 -11.03 1.81
C ALA A 139 25.54 -9.48 1.80
N PRO A 140 26.70 -8.90 2.10
CA PRO A 140 26.89 -7.46 1.95
C PRO A 140 26.58 -7.00 0.52
N TYR A 141 25.89 -5.88 0.37
CA TYR A 141 25.69 -5.22 -0.91
C TYR A 141 27.03 -4.73 -1.47
N ASP A 142 27.26 -4.92 -2.77
CA ASP A 142 28.42 -4.39 -3.48
C ASP A 142 28.10 -2.99 -4.05
N PRO A 143 28.62 -1.90 -3.48
CA PRO A 143 28.32 -0.55 -3.95
C PRO A 143 28.95 -0.23 -5.32
N VAL A 144 29.92 -1.04 -5.80
CA VAL A 144 30.56 -0.85 -7.11
C VAL A 144 29.82 -1.65 -8.19
N GLY A 145 29.42 -2.89 -7.87
CA GLY A 145 28.71 -3.76 -8.80
C GLY A 145 27.21 -3.48 -8.88
N GLY A 146 26.65 -2.80 -7.89
CA GLY A 146 25.22 -2.54 -7.78
C GLY A 146 24.39 -3.78 -7.38
N LEU A 147 23.10 -3.57 -7.13
CA LEU A 147 22.13 -4.64 -6.88
C LEU A 147 21.80 -5.36 -8.19
N PRO A 148 22.09 -6.67 -8.33
CA PRO A 148 21.83 -7.41 -9.55
C PRO A 148 20.36 -7.43 -9.96
N VAL A 149 20.10 -7.63 -11.24
CA VAL A 149 18.76 -7.76 -11.83
C VAL A 149 17.96 -8.86 -11.14
N GLY A 150 16.70 -8.56 -10.79
CA GLY A 150 15.79 -9.50 -10.15
C GLY A 150 16.09 -9.78 -8.68
N GLN A 151 17.02 -9.06 -8.06
CA GLN A 151 17.33 -9.21 -6.64
C GLN A 151 16.69 -8.13 -5.78
N VAL A 152 16.62 -8.43 -4.48
CA VAL A 152 16.12 -7.54 -3.44
C VAL A 152 17.27 -7.20 -2.51
N ALA A 153 17.45 -5.92 -2.19
CA ALA A 153 18.31 -5.45 -1.12
C ALA A 153 17.49 -5.12 0.13
N ILE A 154 18.02 -5.44 1.29
CA ILE A 154 17.46 -5.08 2.60
C ILE A 154 18.37 -4.02 3.22
N LEU A 155 17.79 -2.87 3.52
CA LEU A 155 18.45 -1.72 4.12
C LEU A 155 18.07 -1.68 5.60
N PHE A 156 18.96 -2.07 6.51
CA PHE A 156 18.73 -1.96 7.95
C PHE A 156 18.95 -0.52 8.40
N LEU A 157 17.88 0.26 8.44
CA LEU A 157 17.94 1.72 8.62
C LEU A 157 18.24 2.13 10.06
N ALA A 158 17.54 1.52 11.03
CA ALA A 158 17.71 1.87 12.43
C ALA A 158 17.41 0.71 13.38
N ARG A 159 18.11 0.69 14.51
CA ARG A 159 17.88 -0.20 15.65
C ARG A 159 18.38 0.45 16.92
N SER A 160 17.56 0.57 17.95
CA SER A 160 18.00 1.08 19.27
C SER A 160 18.15 -0.08 20.26
N PRO A 161 19.34 -0.27 20.85
CA PRO A 161 19.53 -1.26 21.89
C PRO A 161 18.85 -0.91 23.23
N PHE A 162 18.34 0.31 23.36
CA PHE A 162 17.73 0.84 24.57
C PHE A 162 16.19 0.88 24.51
N GLY A 163 15.58 0.25 23.52
CA GLY A 163 14.13 0.13 23.41
C GLY A 163 13.57 -1.07 24.17
N GLY A 164 12.25 -1.17 24.22
CA GLY A 164 11.53 -2.32 24.82
C GLY A 164 11.64 -3.60 24.00
N SER A 165 11.98 -3.50 22.71
CA SER A 165 11.99 -4.62 21.80
C SER A 165 13.23 -5.51 21.96
N VAL A 166 13.00 -6.82 21.91
CA VAL A 166 14.04 -7.85 21.80
C VAL A 166 14.37 -8.18 20.33
N VAL A 167 13.70 -7.56 19.36
CA VAL A 167 13.89 -7.83 17.93
C VAL A 167 15.02 -6.97 17.39
N ASP A 168 16.18 -7.60 17.24
CA ASP A 168 17.36 -6.98 16.63
C ASP A 168 17.35 -7.10 15.11
N CYS A 169 18.05 -6.16 14.44
CA CYS A 169 18.38 -6.36 13.05
C CYS A 169 19.37 -7.54 12.92
N PRO A 170 19.19 -8.45 11.93
CA PRO A 170 20.11 -9.59 11.72
C PRO A 170 21.55 -9.16 11.37
N ARG A 171 21.69 -7.93 10.91
CA ARG A 171 22.97 -7.28 10.55
C ARG A 171 22.98 -5.84 11.10
N PRO A 172 24.14 -5.18 11.20
CA PRO A 172 24.25 -3.82 11.69
C PRO A 172 23.31 -2.87 10.95
N ALA A 173 22.62 -2.02 11.71
CA ALA A 173 21.79 -0.95 11.16
C ALA A 173 22.63 0.32 10.95
N ALA A 174 22.21 1.17 10.02
CA ALA A 174 22.86 2.47 9.75
C ALA A 174 22.87 3.37 10.98
N ILE A 175 21.77 3.37 11.76
CA ILE A 175 21.60 4.21 12.94
C ILE A 175 21.33 3.35 14.17
N GLY A 176 22.23 3.43 15.16
CA GLY A 176 22.16 2.68 16.42
C GLY A 176 21.35 3.35 17.53
N LYS A 177 20.30 4.10 17.19
CA LYS A 177 19.42 4.79 18.15
C LYS A 177 17.98 4.81 17.61
N GLU A 178 17.03 5.14 18.49
CA GLU A 178 15.65 5.37 18.08
C GLU A 178 15.56 6.57 17.11
N VAL A 179 14.80 6.39 16.04
CA VAL A 179 14.58 7.39 14.98
C VAL A 179 13.12 7.76 14.81
N GLY A 180 12.19 6.98 15.38
CA GLY A 180 10.77 7.26 15.38
C GLY A 180 10.39 8.38 16.35
N VAL A 181 9.21 8.95 16.15
CA VAL A 181 8.63 9.96 17.02
C VAL A 181 7.78 9.28 18.10
N SER A 182 7.97 9.66 19.34
CA SER A 182 7.12 9.21 20.43
C SER A 182 5.90 10.14 20.55
N GLY A 183 4.70 9.58 20.33
CA GLY A 183 3.48 10.38 20.35
C GLY A 183 3.36 11.33 19.17
N THR A 184 2.71 12.50 19.40
CA THR A 184 2.58 13.56 18.39
C THR A 184 3.83 14.44 18.35
N GLY A 185 4.41 14.66 17.17
CA GLY A 185 5.67 15.45 17.03
C GLY A 185 6.18 15.50 15.60
N LEU A 186 7.38 16.05 15.45
CA LEU A 186 8.12 16.12 14.19
C LEU A 186 9.23 15.08 14.18
N GLY A 187 9.39 14.39 13.06
CA GLY A 187 10.44 13.41 12.83
C GLY A 187 11.19 13.68 11.54
N GLU A 188 12.19 12.83 11.27
CA GLU A 188 13.04 12.90 10.10
C GLU A 188 13.09 11.56 9.39
N ALA A 189 12.80 11.54 8.09
CA ALA A 189 12.74 10.38 7.25
C ALA A 189 14.11 10.03 6.64
N PHE A 190 14.22 8.82 6.09
CA PHE A 190 15.33 8.37 5.27
C PHE A 190 15.00 8.59 3.80
N HIS A 191 15.90 9.18 3.05
CA HIS A 191 15.80 9.38 1.61
C HIS A 191 16.60 8.30 0.90
N ILE A 192 15.95 7.55 0.02
CA ILE A 192 16.52 6.41 -0.72
C ILE A 192 16.49 6.78 -2.21
N THR A 193 17.63 6.84 -2.85
CA THR A 193 17.75 7.13 -4.29
C THR A 193 18.47 6.03 -5.02
N THR A 194 18.11 5.86 -6.30
CA THR A 194 18.70 4.86 -7.20
C THR A 194 18.97 5.44 -8.58
N ASP A 195 19.88 4.84 -9.33
CA ASP A 195 20.25 5.25 -10.69
C ASP A 195 19.36 4.64 -11.79
N TYR A 196 18.56 3.61 -11.46
CA TYR A 196 17.52 3.03 -12.31
C TYR A 196 16.25 2.80 -11.51
N PRO A 197 15.07 2.74 -12.17
CA PRO A 197 13.80 2.52 -11.51
C PRO A 197 13.75 1.20 -10.75
N VAL A 198 13.24 1.27 -9.53
CA VAL A 198 13.06 0.15 -8.61
C VAL A 198 11.65 0.15 -8.03
N VAL A 199 11.35 -0.87 -7.24
CA VAL A 199 10.20 -0.86 -6.31
C VAL A 199 10.77 -0.90 -4.90
N SER A 200 10.19 -0.10 -4.00
CA SER A 200 10.63 -0.05 -2.60
C SER A 200 9.47 -0.28 -1.64
N TYR A 201 9.75 -0.87 -0.49
CA TYR A 201 8.81 -1.00 0.62
C TYR A 201 9.55 -0.96 1.96
N GLN A 202 8.83 -0.71 3.03
CA GLN A 202 9.39 -0.69 4.37
C GLN A 202 8.66 -1.64 5.31
N ILE A 203 9.36 -2.07 6.35
CA ILE A 203 8.83 -2.96 7.38
C ILE A 203 9.35 -2.55 8.76
N VAL A 204 8.50 -2.62 9.74
CA VAL A 204 8.86 -2.43 11.15
C VAL A 204 7.92 -3.19 12.06
N PRO A 205 8.43 -4.00 13.00
CA PRO A 205 9.80 -4.52 13.09
C PRO A 205 10.17 -5.46 11.93
N TYR A 206 11.43 -5.51 11.55
CA TYR A 206 11.99 -6.59 10.74
C TYR A 206 12.66 -7.64 11.64
N GLY A 207 12.39 -8.90 11.43
CA GLY A 207 12.96 -10.00 12.23
C GLY A 207 12.40 -11.37 11.89
N GLY A 208 11.68 -11.48 10.77
CA GLY A 208 11.07 -12.73 10.31
C GLY A 208 10.00 -13.24 11.28
N ALA A 209 9.82 -14.55 11.36
CA ALA A 209 8.81 -15.19 12.19
C ALA A 209 8.98 -14.96 13.72
N GLN A 210 10.10 -14.36 14.14
CA GLN A 210 10.33 -14.01 15.54
C GLN A 210 10.04 -12.54 15.86
N SER A 211 9.68 -11.75 14.86
CA SER A 211 9.25 -10.38 15.07
C SER A 211 7.78 -10.33 15.41
N TYR A 212 7.47 -9.76 16.55
CA TYR A 212 6.09 -9.47 16.94
C TYR A 212 5.68 -8.14 16.36
N VAL A 213 4.38 -7.93 16.17
CA VAL A 213 3.77 -6.64 15.78
C VAL A 213 4.28 -6.06 14.45
N THR A 214 4.70 -6.93 13.54
CA THR A 214 5.26 -6.55 12.25
C THR A 214 4.20 -5.99 11.31
N SER A 215 4.50 -4.85 10.68
CA SER A 215 3.72 -4.32 9.57
C SER A 215 4.61 -3.81 8.44
N ALA A 216 4.16 -3.97 7.21
CA ALA A 216 4.88 -3.54 6.02
C ALA A 216 4.00 -2.70 5.09
N THR A 217 4.61 -1.78 4.37
CA THR A 217 3.93 -0.97 3.35
C THR A 217 4.77 -0.80 2.10
N LEU A 218 4.12 -0.82 0.93
CA LEU A 218 4.71 -0.36 -0.30
C LEU A 218 5.04 1.13 -0.19
N LEU A 219 6.25 1.53 -0.55
CA LEU A 219 6.61 2.93 -0.70
C LEU A 219 6.28 3.41 -2.10
N LEU A 220 5.59 4.53 -2.18
CA LEU A 220 5.36 5.24 -3.44
C LEU A 220 6.53 6.21 -3.68
N PRO A 221 7.10 6.23 -4.89
CA PRO A 221 8.15 7.19 -5.22
C PRO A 221 7.60 8.63 -5.19
N THR A 222 8.48 9.61 -5.02
CA THR A 222 8.10 11.04 -4.98
C THR A 222 7.29 11.49 -6.20
N SER A 223 7.54 10.88 -7.36
CA SER A 223 6.76 11.12 -8.60
C SER A 223 5.30 10.72 -8.51
N ALA A 224 4.96 9.76 -7.63
CA ALA A 224 3.58 9.35 -7.37
C ALA A 224 2.87 10.22 -6.33
N TRP A 225 3.60 11.06 -5.59
CA TRP A 225 3.02 11.95 -4.58
C TRP A 225 2.20 13.08 -5.21
N ASP A 226 1.34 13.69 -4.40
CA ASP A 226 0.50 14.80 -4.86
C ASP A 226 0.19 15.76 -3.70
N THR A 227 -0.68 16.71 -3.95
CA THR A 227 -1.07 17.75 -3.00
C THR A 227 -2.44 17.50 -2.33
N ASN A 228 -3.17 16.44 -2.75
CA ASN A 228 -4.53 16.16 -2.23
C ASN A 228 -4.65 14.71 -1.74
N TYR A 229 -5.06 14.58 -0.49
CA TYR A 229 -5.29 13.29 0.17
C TYR A 229 -6.56 13.30 1.02
N VAL A 230 -7.04 12.12 1.35
CA VAL A 230 -7.94 11.88 2.47
C VAL A 230 -7.19 11.01 3.47
N ALA A 231 -7.11 11.43 4.72
CA ALA A 231 -6.45 10.67 5.76
C ALA A 231 -7.13 9.31 5.95
N VAL A 232 -6.32 8.28 6.13
CA VAL A 232 -6.76 6.95 6.55
C VAL A 232 -5.81 6.47 7.64
N ASN A 233 -6.34 6.18 8.82
CA ASN A 233 -5.61 5.53 9.90
C ASN A 233 -5.96 4.04 9.95
N ALA A 234 -5.15 3.24 10.63
CA ALA A 234 -5.54 1.92 11.08
C ALA A 234 -6.53 2.02 12.26
N TYR A 235 -7.14 0.90 12.64
CA TYR A 235 -8.04 0.88 13.79
C TYR A 235 -7.31 1.27 15.09
N ALA A 236 -8.09 1.78 16.04
CA ALA A 236 -7.62 2.01 17.40
C ALA A 236 -7.34 0.69 18.14
N SER A 237 -6.62 0.79 19.25
CA SER A 237 -6.32 -0.34 20.13
C SER A 237 -7.54 -0.91 20.85
N ALA A 238 -7.32 -2.02 21.51
CA ALA A 238 -8.28 -2.80 22.27
C ALA A 238 -8.92 -2.09 23.47
N GLY A 239 -8.39 -0.99 23.98
CA GLY A 239 -8.93 -0.29 25.12
C GLY A 239 -7.88 0.39 26.01
N ALA A 240 -8.36 1.04 27.08
CA ALA A 240 -7.56 1.89 27.97
C ALA A 240 -6.40 1.20 28.72
N ASP A 241 -6.32 -0.11 28.68
CA ASP A 241 -5.32 -0.90 29.43
C ASP A 241 -4.03 -1.14 28.61
N TYR A 242 -4.00 -0.80 27.33
CA TYR A 242 -2.81 -0.86 26.48
C TYR A 242 -2.23 0.54 26.27
N GLU A 243 -1.26 0.91 27.08
CA GLU A 243 -0.54 2.16 26.96
C GLU A 243 0.11 2.30 25.56
N GLY A 244 -0.18 3.39 24.86
CA GLY A 244 0.47 3.78 23.60
C GLY A 244 -0.07 3.10 22.33
N GLY A 245 -1.33 2.64 22.35
CA GLY A 245 -1.97 1.95 21.22
C GLY A 245 -2.73 2.84 20.23
N ASP A 246 -2.39 4.09 20.11
CA ASP A 246 -3.19 5.05 19.34
C ASP A 246 -2.98 4.96 17.82
N PRO A 247 -4.03 5.23 17.03
CA PRO A 247 -3.91 5.49 15.60
C PRO A 247 -2.94 6.62 15.31
N SER A 248 -2.22 6.53 14.20
CA SER A 248 -1.27 7.54 13.77
C SER A 248 -1.51 8.01 12.34
N LEU A 249 -1.24 9.29 12.10
CA LEU A 249 -1.18 9.91 10.79
C LEU A 249 0.19 10.56 10.64
N ASN A 250 0.90 10.22 9.55
CA ASN A 250 2.21 10.79 9.28
C ASN A 250 2.18 11.50 7.93
N ILE A 251 2.69 12.73 7.87
CA ILE A 251 2.73 13.55 6.66
C ILE A 251 4.17 13.99 6.43
N LEU A 252 4.74 13.61 5.31
CA LEU A 252 6.14 13.82 4.96
C LEU A 252 6.28 14.79 3.79
N ALA A 253 7.16 15.76 3.93
CA ALA A 253 7.56 16.69 2.86
C ALA A 253 8.90 16.29 2.23
N HIS A 254 9.02 16.39 0.90
CA HIS A 254 10.31 16.23 0.22
C HIS A 254 10.92 17.56 -0.27
N GLU A 255 10.25 18.67 0.01
CA GLU A 255 10.73 20.02 -0.29
C GLU A 255 10.63 20.94 0.92
N ASP A 256 11.58 21.88 1.03
CA ASP A 256 11.58 22.86 2.11
C ASP A 256 10.37 23.81 2.06
N GLY A 257 9.90 24.19 3.25
CA GLY A 257 8.82 25.16 3.41
C GLY A 257 7.48 24.68 2.85
N THR A 258 7.25 23.36 2.80
CA THR A 258 5.97 22.77 2.39
C THR A 258 4.87 23.13 3.38
N THR A 259 3.77 23.69 2.89
CA THR A 259 2.60 24.07 3.68
C THR A 259 1.53 23.00 3.55
N VAL A 260 1.11 22.42 4.69
CA VAL A 260 0.08 21.38 4.74
C VAL A 260 -1.14 21.89 5.49
N ASN A 261 -2.30 21.84 4.85
CA ASN A 261 -3.59 22.18 5.42
C ASN A 261 -4.38 20.90 5.70
N ILE A 262 -4.90 20.75 6.91
CA ILE A 262 -5.74 19.63 7.32
C ILE A 262 -7.09 20.19 7.75
N LEU A 263 -8.20 19.58 7.28
CA LEU A 263 -9.52 19.78 7.84
C LEU A 263 -9.83 18.53 8.71
N PRO A 264 -9.52 18.59 10.02
CA PRO A 264 -9.53 17.37 10.84
C PRO A 264 -10.96 16.92 11.15
N ALA A 265 -11.20 15.60 11.01
CA ALA A 265 -12.48 14.97 11.36
C ALA A 265 -12.67 14.84 12.88
N LYS A 266 -11.59 14.92 13.66
CA LYS A 266 -11.55 14.93 15.14
C LYS A 266 -10.58 16.01 15.59
N ASP A 267 -10.69 16.44 16.85
CA ASP A 267 -9.72 17.34 17.44
C ASP A 267 -8.32 16.74 17.35
N ILE A 268 -7.34 17.56 16.98
CA ILE A 268 -5.92 17.19 17.03
C ILE A 268 -5.37 17.66 18.35
N GLY A 269 -4.87 16.72 19.16
CA GLY A 269 -4.10 17.02 20.36
C GLY A 269 -2.75 17.61 19.94
N GLY A 270 -2.35 18.72 20.55
CA GLY A 270 -1.04 19.32 20.26
C GLY A 270 0.09 18.66 21.04
N SER A 271 1.34 19.08 20.70
CA SER A 271 2.55 18.80 21.45
C SER A 271 3.40 20.06 21.52
N VAL A 272 4.67 19.94 21.97
CA VAL A 272 5.59 21.09 22.00
C VAL A 272 5.81 21.66 20.59
N ASP A 273 5.88 20.80 19.58
CA ASP A 273 6.23 21.18 18.20
C ASP A 273 4.99 21.15 17.26
N VAL A 274 3.83 20.71 17.72
CA VAL A 274 2.64 20.55 16.90
C VAL A 274 1.47 21.31 17.53
N ALA A 275 0.96 22.31 16.84
CA ALA A 275 -0.19 23.07 17.29
C ALA A 275 -1.47 22.21 17.32
N PRO A 276 -2.32 22.34 18.37
CA PRO A 276 -3.61 21.66 18.41
C PRO A 276 -4.58 22.26 17.37
N ALA A 277 -5.59 21.48 16.99
CA ALA A 277 -6.67 21.95 16.10
C ALA A 277 -8.02 21.35 16.53
N LEU A 278 -9.09 22.10 16.29
CA LEU A 278 -10.44 21.60 16.54
C LEU A 278 -11.00 20.87 15.32
N ALA A 279 -11.82 19.88 15.54
CA ALA A 279 -12.56 19.19 14.50
C ALA A 279 -13.35 20.18 13.63
N GLY A 280 -13.30 20.01 12.31
CA GLY A 280 -13.96 20.89 11.34
C GLY A 280 -13.33 22.28 11.18
N ALA A 281 -12.23 22.60 11.89
CA ALA A 281 -11.48 23.84 11.72
C ALA A 281 -10.18 23.57 10.95
N ALA A 282 -10.08 24.15 9.74
CA ALA A 282 -8.86 24.01 8.93
C ALA A 282 -7.64 24.52 9.70
N THR A 283 -6.59 23.72 9.72
CA THR A 283 -5.33 24.06 10.38
C THR A 283 -4.16 23.87 9.42
N THR A 284 -3.09 24.61 9.67
CA THR A 284 -1.91 24.64 8.78
C THR A 284 -0.66 24.26 9.55
N TYR A 285 0.12 23.35 8.97
CA TYR A 285 1.45 22.95 9.42
C TYR A 285 2.48 23.28 8.36
N LYS A 286 3.74 23.48 8.76
CA LYS A 286 4.86 23.68 7.83
C LYS A 286 5.92 22.62 8.08
N LEU A 287 6.43 22.07 6.98
CA LEU A 287 7.45 21.03 7.00
C LEU A 287 8.58 21.39 6.03
N ASP A 288 9.81 21.07 6.41
CA ASP A 288 10.96 21.16 5.53
C ASP A 288 11.30 19.79 4.92
N LYS A 289 12.20 19.77 3.96
CA LYS A 289 12.63 18.56 3.26
C LYS A 289 13.06 17.46 4.23
N GLY A 290 12.45 16.30 4.12
CA GLY A 290 12.73 15.12 4.94
C GLY A 290 12.05 15.14 6.31
N GLN A 291 11.42 16.24 6.71
CA GLN A 291 10.61 16.27 7.93
C GLN A 291 9.26 15.61 7.71
N TYR A 292 8.79 14.91 8.73
CA TYR A 292 7.42 14.44 8.79
C TYR A 292 6.73 14.85 10.09
N LEU A 293 5.46 15.20 9.96
CA LEU A 293 4.55 15.42 11.08
C LEU A 293 3.92 14.06 11.45
N GLN A 294 4.07 13.62 12.68
CA GLN A 294 3.29 12.51 13.24
C GLN A 294 2.23 13.04 14.20
N ILE A 295 0.98 12.64 13.99
CA ILE A 295 -0.12 12.86 14.90
C ILE A 295 -0.57 11.50 15.43
N THR A 296 -0.44 11.27 16.73
CA THR A 296 -0.82 10.03 17.40
C THR A 296 -1.76 10.38 18.54
N GLN A 297 -2.98 9.84 18.51
CA GLN A 297 -4.03 10.16 19.47
C GLN A 297 -5.16 9.11 19.44
N PRO A 298 -5.98 8.97 20.50
CA PRO A 298 -7.10 8.00 20.54
C PRO A 298 -8.15 8.20 19.45
N GLY A 299 -8.37 9.44 19.00
CA GLY A 299 -9.35 9.77 17.97
C GLY A 299 -8.76 9.64 16.57
N GLU A 300 -9.29 8.72 15.75
CA GLU A 300 -8.86 8.57 14.35
C GLU A 300 -9.12 9.83 13.52
N LEU A 301 -8.13 10.22 12.71
CA LEU A 301 -8.27 11.29 11.72
C LEU A 301 -8.74 10.77 10.34
N THR A 302 -9.11 9.51 10.23
CA THR A 302 -9.68 8.93 9.00
C THR A 302 -10.82 9.77 8.48
N GLY A 303 -10.81 10.08 7.18
CA GLY A 303 -11.78 10.95 6.53
C GLY A 303 -11.40 12.44 6.52
N SER A 304 -10.31 12.85 7.17
CA SER A 304 -9.85 14.25 7.14
C SER A 304 -9.25 14.59 5.77
N PRO A 305 -9.77 15.59 5.03
CA PRO A 305 -9.12 16.12 3.84
C PRO A 305 -7.78 16.77 4.19
N ILE A 306 -6.78 16.50 3.36
CA ILE A 306 -5.42 17.05 3.46
C ILE A 306 -5.05 17.70 2.12
N GLN A 307 -4.57 18.94 2.16
CA GLN A 307 -4.10 19.66 1.00
C GLN A 307 -2.76 20.32 1.30
N SER A 308 -1.84 20.28 0.34
CA SER A 308 -0.55 20.96 0.44
C SER A 308 -0.26 21.85 -0.77
N ASP A 309 0.71 22.74 -0.63
CA ASP A 309 1.20 23.59 -1.73
C ASP A 309 2.26 22.88 -2.60
N LYS A 310 2.86 21.79 -2.07
CA LYS A 310 3.85 20.95 -2.76
C LYS A 310 3.50 19.48 -2.50
N PRO A 311 3.94 18.54 -3.37
CA PRO A 311 3.67 17.13 -3.17
C PRO A 311 4.17 16.61 -1.82
N ILE A 312 3.35 15.79 -1.17
CA ILE A 312 3.63 15.16 0.14
C ILE A 312 3.38 13.66 0.07
N ALA A 313 3.94 12.92 1.03
CA ALA A 313 3.47 11.57 1.32
C ALA A 313 2.61 11.56 2.59
N VAL A 314 1.61 10.69 2.59
CA VAL A 314 0.76 10.45 3.75
C VAL A 314 0.84 8.98 4.13
N PHE A 315 1.12 8.70 5.41
CA PHE A 315 1.08 7.35 5.96
C PHE A 315 0.04 7.31 7.08
N GLY A 316 -0.85 6.35 7.00
CA GLY A 316 -1.70 5.98 8.10
C GLY A 316 -1.10 4.84 8.89
N GLY A 317 -1.46 4.74 10.15
CA GLY A 317 -0.99 3.67 11.01
C GLY A 317 -1.75 3.57 12.32
N SER A 318 -1.28 2.67 13.16
CA SER A 318 -1.60 2.57 14.58
C SER A 318 -0.41 1.97 15.30
N ALA A 319 -0.13 2.48 16.49
CA ALA A 319 0.89 1.86 17.34
C ALA A 319 0.47 0.48 17.84
N CYS A 320 -0.84 0.24 17.97
CA CYS A 320 -1.40 -1.03 18.44
C CYS A 320 -2.82 -1.20 17.87
N MET A 321 -2.91 -1.65 16.63
CA MET A 321 -4.19 -1.89 15.96
C MET A 321 -4.80 -3.21 16.41
N ALA A 322 -6.04 -3.18 16.90
CA ALA A 322 -6.84 -4.38 17.18
C ALA A 322 -7.96 -4.55 16.16
N VAL A 323 -8.11 -5.74 15.60
CA VAL A 323 -9.16 -6.07 14.62
C VAL A 323 -9.92 -7.31 15.07
N PRO A 324 -11.23 -7.20 15.40
CA PRO A 324 -11.97 -5.95 15.53
C PRO A 324 -11.51 -5.13 16.74
N ALA A 325 -11.82 -3.83 16.74
CA ALA A 325 -11.52 -2.95 17.86
C ALA A 325 -12.06 -3.53 19.20
N GLY A 326 -11.29 -3.35 20.27
CA GLY A 326 -11.65 -3.86 21.61
C GLY A 326 -11.20 -5.30 21.89
N LYS A 327 -10.43 -5.94 21.00
CA LYS A 327 -9.77 -7.22 21.23
C LYS A 327 -8.40 -7.04 21.88
N LEU A 328 -7.86 -8.11 22.50
CA LEU A 328 -6.60 -8.03 23.25
C LEU A 328 -5.37 -8.07 22.36
N ASP A 329 -5.42 -8.85 21.27
CA ASP A 329 -4.30 -8.93 20.35
C ASP A 329 -4.25 -7.66 19.49
N CYS A 330 -3.11 -6.97 19.55
CA CYS A 330 -2.90 -5.79 18.72
C CYS A 330 -1.47 -5.71 18.21
N ASP A 331 -1.33 -5.28 16.95
CA ASP A 331 -0.06 -5.07 16.31
C ASP A 331 0.09 -3.64 15.77
N SER A 332 1.34 -3.22 15.61
CA SER A 332 1.60 -1.98 14.89
C SER A 332 1.14 -2.14 13.44
N ALA A 333 0.57 -1.09 12.88
CA ALA A 333 0.12 -1.09 11.50
C ALA A 333 0.57 0.18 10.78
N GLN A 334 0.88 0.05 9.48
CA GLN A 334 1.27 1.17 8.64
C GLN A 334 0.91 0.93 7.18
N GLN A 335 0.40 1.97 6.52
CA GLN A 335 0.23 1.98 5.06
C GLN A 335 0.52 3.36 4.51
N GLN A 336 1.32 3.46 3.44
CA GLN A 336 1.40 4.69 2.67
C GLN A 336 0.13 4.84 1.84
N ILE A 337 -0.55 5.96 2.00
CA ILE A 337 -1.85 6.23 1.38
C ILE A 337 -1.64 6.88 0.02
N ALA A 338 -2.32 6.38 -0.99
CA ALA A 338 -2.29 6.97 -2.31
C ALA A 338 -3.01 8.34 -2.33
N PRO A 339 -2.52 9.33 -3.11
CA PRO A 339 -3.22 10.59 -3.29
C PRO A 339 -4.57 10.37 -4.00
N VAL A 340 -5.50 11.32 -3.83
CA VAL A 340 -6.87 11.21 -4.38
C VAL A 340 -6.87 10.87 -5.87
N ARG A 341 -5.95 11.46 -6.67
CA ARG A 341 -5.84 11.18 -8.10
C ARG A 341 -5.44 9.73 -8.46
N ALA A 342 -4.82 9.03 -7.51
CA ALA A 342 -4.37 7.64 -7.68
C ALA A 342 -5.31 6.63 -7.01
N LEU A 343 -6.36 7.08 -6.33
CA LEU A 343 -7.42 6.20 -5.86
C LEU A 343 -8.22 5.66 -7.05
N GLY A 344 -8.73 4.43 -6.91
CA GLY A 344 -9.54 3.80 -7.95
C GLY A 344 -11.00 4.16 -7.87
N SER A 345 -11.69 3.98 -8.97
CA SER A 345 -13.15 3.93 -9.06
C SER A 345 -13.69 2.49 -9.10
N SER A 346 -12.81 1.49 -9.07
CA SER A 346 -13.16 0.07 -9.08
C SER A 346 -12.13 -0.74 -8.33
N TYR A 347 -12.59 -1.70 -7.53
CA TYR A 347 -11.75 -2.60 -6.75
C TYR A 347 -12.28 -4.02 -6.76
N ALA A 348 -11.40 -5.00 -6.86
CA ALA A 348 -11.69 -6.40 -6.64
C ALA A 348 -11.02 -6.85 -5.33
N ALA A 349 -11.80 -7.20 -4.34
CA ALA A 349 -11.30 -7.58 -3.03
C ALA A 349 -11.41 -9.09 -2.83
N VAL A 350 -10.27 -9.70 -2.55
CA VAL A 350 -10.13 -11.12 -2.25
C VAL A 350 -9.49 -11.23 -0.88
N ARG A 351 -10.06 -12.07 -0.03
CA ARG A 351 -9.52 -12.30 1.31
C ARG A 351 -8.29 -13.22 1.27
N TYR A 352 -7.51 -13.20 2.35
CA TYR A 352 -6.42 -14.14 2.57
C TYR A 352 -6.96 -15.57 2.82
N LYS A 353 -6.05 -16.57 2.77
CA LYS A 353 -6.37 -17.98 3.07
C LYS A 353 -6.86 -18.13 4.51
N ASP A 354 -7.89 -18.96 4.73
CA ASP A 354 -8.35 -19.31 6.07
C ASP A 354 -7.20 -19.90 6.90
N ARG A 355 -6.96 -19.34 8.08
CA ARG A 355 -5.87 -19.75 8.99
C ARG A 355 -6.13 -21.12 9.60
N ILE A 356 -7.38 -21.43 9.89
CA ILE A 356 -7.80 -22.71 10.45
C ILE A 356 -8.59 -23.46 9.38
N PRO A 357 -8.13 -24.65 8.95
CA PRO A 357 -8.86 -25.45 7.95
C PRO A 357 -10.30 -25.72 8.37
N GLY A 358 -11.24 -25.42 7.48
CA GLY A 358 -12.68 -25.62 7.70
C GLY A 358 -13.38 -24.52 8.51
N THR A 359 -12.68 -23.46 8.88
CA THR A 359 -13.24 -22.29 9.55
C THR A 359 -13.18 -21.11 8.56
N SER A 360 -14.33 -20.70 8.05
CA SER A 360 -14.39 -19.54 7.13
C SER A 360 -14.19 -18.23 7.91
N GLU A 361 -13.25 -17.44 7.48
CA GLU A 361 -13.02 -16.10 8.01
C GLU A 361 -13.77 -15.04 7.21
N SER A 362 -14.28 -14.05 7.90
CA SER A 362 -14.96 -12.89 7.29
C SER A 362 -14.26 -11.62 7.77
N PRO A 363 -13.13 -11.24 7.16
CA PRO A 363 -12.37 -10.07 7.58
C PRO A 363 -13.16 -8.79 7.28
N PRO A 364 -13.00 -7.75 8.12
CA PRO A 364 -13.61 -6.44 7.84
C PRO A 364 -12.86 -5.71 6.74
N TYR A 365 -13.58 -4.80 6.09
CA TYR A 365 -13.08 -3.84 5.12
C TYR A 365 -13.49 -2.43 5.53
N ARG A 366 -12.68 -1.45 5.12
CA ARG A 366 -12.96 -0.03 5.34
C ARG A 366 -12.91 0.70 4.00
N LEU A 367 -13.97 1.44 3.71
CA LEU A 367 -14.09 2.30 2.54
C LEU A 367 -14.13 3.76 3.01
N VAL A 368 -13.39 4.64 2.32
CA VAL A 368 -13.38 6.08 2.63
C VAL A 368 -13.68 6.87 1.35
N GLY A 369 -14.71 7.70 1.39
CA GLY A 369 -15.08 8.55 0.27
C GLY A 369 -14.05 9.66 0.04
N ALA A 370 -13.63 9.84 -1.20
CA ALA A 370 -12.71 10.92 -1.60
C ALA A 370 -13.41 12.07 -2.33
N VAL A 371 -14.65 11.87 -2.77
CA VAL A 371 -15.47 12.87 -3.48
C VAL A 371 -16.91 12.72 -3.06
N ASP A 372 -17.61 13.87 -2.92
CA ASP A 372 -19.04 13.88 -2.59
C ASP A 372 -19.89 13.26 -3.70
N GLY A 373 -20.95 12.56 -3.31
CA GLY A 373 -21.91 11.98 -4.25
C GLY A 373 -21.37 10.75 -4.99
N THR A 374 -20.36 10.07 -4.45
CA THR A 374 -19.85 8.80 -4.98
C THR A 374 -20.89 7.69 -4.77
N LYS A 375 -21.46 7.19 -5.88
CA LYS A 375 -22.45 6.12 -5.89
C LYS A 375 -21.76 4.77 -6.10
N LEU A 376 -22.10 3.78 -5.28
CA LEU A 376 -21.44 2.48 -5.26
C LEU A 376 -22.31 1.39 -5.88
N SER A 377 -21.69 0.57 -6.72
CA SER A 377 -22.28 -0.66 -7.26
C SER A 377 -21.43 -1.85 -6.83
N TRP A 378 -22.06 -3.00 -6.57
CA TRP A 378 -21.43 -4.16 -5.96
C TRP A 378 -21.73 -5.47 -6.70
N ILE A 379 -20.77 -6.36 -6.75
CA ILE A 379 -20.89 -7.74 -7.20
C ILE A 379 -20.35 -8.64 -6.08
N PRO A 380 -21.04 -9.69 -5.62
CA PRO A 380 -22.37 -10.13 -6.08
C PRO A 380 -23.53 -9.29 -5.49
N ALA A 381 -23.34 -8.62 -4.35
CA ALA A 381 -24.39 -7.87 -3.69
C ALA A 381 -23.82 -6.80 -2.74
N VAL A 382 -24.59 -5.79 -2.45
CA VAL A 382 -24.24 -4.75 -1.43
C VAL A 382 -24.11 -5.41 -0.07
N PRO A 383 -22.98 -5.24 0.64
CA PRO A 383 -22.85 -5.72 2.02
C PRO A 383 -23.84 -5.03 2.95
N PRO A 384 -24.31 -5.70 4.02
CA PRO A 384 -25.24 -5.12 4.98
C PRO A 384 -24.71 -3.81 5.59
N GLY A 385 -25.55 -2.79 5.66
CA GLY A 385 -25.23 -1.50 6.30
C GLY A 385 -24.43 -0.54 5.42
N VAL A 386 -24.04 -0.91 4.23
CA VAL A 386 -23.33 -0.03 3.29
C VAL A 386 -24.33 0.85 2.55
N PRO A 387 -24.17 2.20 2.54
CA PRO A 387 -25.04 3.09 1.81
C PRO A 387 -24.77 3.06 0.30
N GLU A 388 -25.76 3.38 -0.52
CA GLU A 388 -25.62 3.47 -1.97
C GLU A 388 -24.74 4.64 -2.42
N THR A 389 -24.67 5.70 -1.61
CA THR A 389 -23.91 6.92 -1.92
C THR A 389 -23.12 7.36 -0.71
N ILE A 390 -21.87 7.75 -0.94
CA ILE A 390 -20.95 8.25 0.09
C ILE A 390 -20.45 9.64 -0.26
N GLY A 391 -20.08 10.40 0.78
CA GLY A 391 -19.47 11.73 0.67
C GLY A 391 -17.99 11.75 0.95
N LEU A 392 -17.36 12.90 0.69
CA LEU A 392 -15.97 13.17 1.02
C LEU A 392 -15.73 12.93 2.53
N GLY A 393 -14.70 12.14 2.84
CA GLY A 393 -14.32 11.82 4.22
C GLY A 393 -15.25 10.86 4.95
N GLN A 394 -16.36 10.42 4.33
CA GLN A 394 -17.24 9.44 4.94
C GLN A 394 -16.55 8.08 5.03
N VAL A 395 -16.55 7.50 6.23
CA VAL A 395 -15.93 6.20 6.53
C VAL A 395 -17.03 5.15 6.65
N ILE A 396 -16.88 4.05 5.94
CA ILE A 396 -17.80 2.91 5.98
C ILE A 396 -17.00 1.66 6.34
N GLU A 397 -17.40 0.99 7.41
CA GLU A 397 -16.87 -0.30 7.81
C GLU A 397 -17.90 -1.39 7.54
N PHE A 398 -17.45 -2.49 6.96
CA PHE A 398 -18.34 -3.60 6.62
C PHE A 398 -17.58 -4.93 6.59
N THR A 399 -18.34 -5.99 6.76
CA THR A 399 -17.83 -7.36 6.66
C THR A 399 -18.59 -8.05 5.53
N PRO A 400 -17.94 -8.33 4.39
CA PRO A 400 -18.59 -9.00 3.25
C PRO A 400 -18.77 -10.49 3.54
N GLY A 401 -19.73 -11.11 2.86
CA GLY A 401 -19.94 -12.56 2.94
C GLY A 401 -18.94 -13.41 2.13
N GLY A 402 -18.01 -12.77 1.42
CA GLY A 402 -17.01 -13.42 0.54
C GLY A 402 -16.28 -12.38 -0.30
N GLU A 403 -15.67 -12.79 -1.39
CA GLU A 403 -15.03 -11.93 -2.37
C GLU A 403 -16.05 -10.99 -3.03
N PHE A 404 -15.62 -9.81 -3.38
CA PHE A 404 -16.50 -8.82 -3.98
C PHE A 404 -15.76 -7.88 -4.94
N VAL A 405 -16.54 -7.28 -5.83
CA VAL A 405 -16.14 -6.12 -6.63
C VAL A 405 -17.01 -4.95 -6.22
N VAL A 406 -16.38 -3.78 -6.03
CA VAL A 406 -17.08 -2.52 -5.80
C VAL A 406 -16.62 -1.50 -6.81
N THR A 407 -17.58 -0.78 -7.41
CA THR A 407 -17.30 0.27 -8.40
C THR A 407 -18.08 1.53 -8.07
N SER A 408 -17.50 2.70 -8.35
CA SER A 408 -18.24 3.95 -8.41
C SER A 408 -18.75 4.23 -9.81
N GLN A 409 -19.57 5.25 -9.98
CA GLN A 409 -20.20 5.60 -11.25
C GLN A 409 -19.21 5.99 -12.37
N ASP A 410 -18.03 6.51 -12.04
CA ASP A 410 -17.00 6.94 -13.00
C ASP A 410 -15.65 7.21 -12.31
N ALA A 411 -14.63 7.50 -13.11
CA ALA A 411 -13.27 7.80 -12.62
C ALA A 411 -13.13 9.14 -11.88
N ALA A 412 -14.11 10.05 -11.98
CA ALA A 412 -14.10 11.30 -11.23
C ALA A 412 -14.62 11.13 -9.78
N HIS A 413 -15.12 9.95 -9.43
CA HIS A 413 -15.59 9.60 -8.10
C HIS A 413 -14.76 8.46 -7.48
N PRO A 414 -13.44 8.68 -7.29
CA PRO A 414 -12.57 7.68 -6.67
C PRO A 414 -12.89 7.54 -5.17
N PHE A 415 -12.50 6.40 -4.59
CA PHE A 415 -12.61 6.14 -3.17
C PHE A 415 -11.46 5.25 -2.69
N TYR A 416 -11.19 5.25 -1.39
CA TYR A 416 -10.21 4.36 -0.79
C TYR A 416 -10.87 3.04 -0.35
N LEU A 417 -10.17 1.92 -0.50
CA LEU A 417 -10.55 0.62 0.05
C LEU A 417 -9.36 -0.03 0.77
N GLY A 418 -9.56 -0.37 2.03
CA GLY A 418 -8.60 -1.14 2.85
C GLY A 418 -9.20 -2.47 3.28
N GLY A 419 -8.38 -3.52 3.29
CA GLY A 419 -8.71 -4.84 3.83
C GLY A 419 -7.93 -5.10 5.11
N TYR A 420 -8.52 -5.84 6.05
CA TYR A 420 -7.92 -6.12 7.35
C TYR A 420 -7.86 -7.61 7.62
N MET A 421 -6.87 -8.05 8.37
CA MET A 421 -6.81 -9.36 9.00
C MET A 421 -7.19 -9.22 10.48
N THR A 422 -8.03 -10.11 10.97
CA THR A 422 -8.44 -10.12 12.38
C THR A 422 -7.33 -10.69 13.25
N GLY A 423 -7.22 -10.22 14.50
CA GLY A 423 -6.28 -10.74 15.48
C GLY A 423 -6.49 -12.22 15.80
N GLY A 424 -5.46 -12.85 16.35
CA GLY A 424 -5.41 -14.27 16.66
C GLY A 424 -6.40 -14.74 17.73
N ASP A 425 -6.87 -13.84 18.60
CA ASP A 425 -7.84 -14.12 19.67
C ASP A 425 -9.07 -14.93 19.18
N ALA A 426 -9.57 -14.63 17.98
CA ALA A 426 -10.70 -15.33 17.40
C ALA A 426 -10.32 -16.67 16.74
N PHE A 427 -9.03 -16.96 16.59
CA PHE A 427 -8.50 -18.09 15.84
C PHE A 427 -7.46 -18.91 16.61
N ASN A 428 -7.70 -19.12 17.91
CA ASN A 428 -6.87 -19.92 18.79
C ASN A 428 -5.41 -19.43 18.91
N GLY A 429 -5.19 -18.13 18.81
CA GLY A 429 -3.85 -17.51 18.83
C GLY A 429 -3.08 -17.67 17.53
N VAL A 430 -3.74 -17.97 16.41
CA VAL A 430 -3.10 -18.10 15.10
C VAL A 430 -3.24 -16.81 14.29
N GLY A 431 -2.09 -16.18 13.98
CA GLY A 431 -2.00 -14.95 13.16
C GLY A 431 -2.29 -13.68 13.96
N ASP A 432 -1.88 -12.59 13.38
CA ASP A 432 -1.88 -11.25 13.97
C ASP A 432 -2.76 -10.30 13.16
N PRO A 433 -3.27 -9.20 13.72
CA PRO A 433 -4.03 -8.24 12.93
C PRO A 433 -3.12 -7.52 11.94
N GLU A 434 -3.57 -7.36 10.72
CA GLU A 434 -2.86 -6.62 9.67
C GLU A 434 -3.83 -5.77 8.84
N TRP A 435 -3.29 -4.78 8.18
CA TRP A 435 -4.01 -3.86 7.31
C TRP A 435 -3.28 -3.69 5.99
N VAL A 436 -4.03 -3.75 4.88
CA VAL A 436 -3.49 -3.57 3.52
C VAL A 436 -4.36 -2.63 2.70
N ASN A 437 -3.72 -1.79 1.88
CA ASN A 437 -4.39 -1.08 0.81
C ASN A 437 -4.83 -2.07 -0.27
N ILE A 438 -6.11 -2.04 -0.67
CA ILE A 438 -6.55 -2.77 -1.86
C ILE A 438 -6.21 -1.93 -3.09
N ILE A 439 -5.47 -2.53 -4.01
CA ILE A 439 -5.01 -1.83 -5.23
C ILE A 439 -6.09 -1.94 -6.32
N PRO A 440 -6.45 -0.84 -6.99
CA PRO A 440 -7.42 -0.89 -8.07
C PRO A 440 -6.86 -1.64 -9.29
N PRO A 441 -7.69 -2.43 -10.02
CA PRO A 441 -7.24 -3.21 -11.18
C PRO A 441 -6.53 -2.41 -12.26
N ALA A 442 -6.80 -1.12 -12.38
CA ALA A 442 -6.12 -0.21 -13.31
C ALA A 442 -4.61 -0.03 -13.01
N GLN A 443 -4.16 -0.37 -11.80
CA GLN A 443 -2.78 -0.27 -11.35
C GLN A 443 -2.09 -1.63 -11.24
N TYR A 444 -2.73 -2.72 -11.65
CA TYR A 444 -2.09 -4.03 -11.65
C TYR A 444 -0.93 -4.04 -12.64
N LEU A 445 0.18 -4.63 -12.21
CA LEU A 445 1.37 -4.82 -13.04
C LEU A 445 1.37 -6.24 -13.62
N ASP A 446 2.12 -6.42 -14.69
CA ASP A 446 2.32 -7.71 -15.36
C ASP A 446 3.55 -8.47 -14.85
N HIS A 447 4.40 -7.82 -14.06
CA HIS A 447 5.60 -8.39 -13.47
C HIS A 447 5.83 -7.90 -12.04
N TYR A 448 6.13 -8.84 -11.13
CA TYR A 448 6.44 -8.56 -9.74
C TYR A 448 7.69 -9.32 -9.30
N VAL A 449 8.56 -8.65 -8.55
CA VAL A 449 9.66 -9.29 -7.81
C VAL A 449 9.46 -8.92 -6.34
N PHE A 450 9.45 -9.91 -5.46
CA PHE A 450 9.24 -9.71 -4.03
C PHE A 450 10.02 -10.74 -3.22
N PHE A 451 10.33 -10.41 -2.00
CA PHE A 451 10.95 -11.29 -1.03
C PHE A 451 9.90 -11.90 -0.10
N THR A 452 10.03 -13.20 0.16
CA THR A 452 9.30 -13.89 1.22
C THR A 452 10.31 -14.41 2.23
N ASP A 453 10.11 -14.11 3.51
CA ASP A 453 11.02 -14.55 4.56
C ASP A 453 10.81 -16.04 4.84
N PRO A 454 11.84 -16.91 4.62
CA PRO A 454 11.71 -18.36 4.77
C PRO A 454 11.63 -18.81 6.23
N THR A 455 11.80 -17.91 7.21
CA THR A 455 11.65 -18.23 8.63
C THR A 455 10.20 -18.41 9.06
N TYR A 456 9.24 -17.89 8.27
CA TYR A 456 7.82 -18.18 8.49
C TYR A 456 7.50 -19.62 8.09
N PRO A 457 6.81 -20.40 8.96
CA PRO A 457 6.53 -21.82 8.70
C PRO A 457 5.57 -22.02 7.52
N GLU A 458 4.73 -21.04 7.23
CA GLU A 458 3.79 -21.04 6.11
C GLU A 458 3.67 -19.65 5.53
N THR A 459 3.73 -19.54 4.20
CA THR A 459 3.49 -18.31 3.45
C THR A 459 2.39 -18.55 2.40
N SER A 460 1.38 -17.70 2.39
CA SER A 460 0.29 -17.73 1.41
C SER A 460 0.34 -16.48 0.54
N LEU A 461 0.10 -16.66 -0.76
CA LEU A 461 -0.05 -15.56 -1.71
C LEU A 461 -1.50 -15.48 -2.18
N VAL A 462 -2.05 -14.28 -2.17
CA VAL A 462 -3.32 -13.96 -2.83
C VAL A 462 -2.98 -13.25 -4.13
N VAL A 463 -3.43 -13.83 -5.25
CA VAL A 463 -3.15 -13.31 -6.58
C VAL A 463 -4.47 -12.94 -7.25
N THR A 464 -4.62 -11.68 -7.60
CA THR A 464 -5.78 -11.16 -8.32
C THR A 464 -5.35 -10.77 -9.74
N ARG A 465 -6.15 -11.13 -10.74
CA ARG A 465 -5.90 -10.75 -12.14
C ARG A 465 -7.13 -10.10 -12.75
N ALA A 466 -6.91 -9.09 -13.58
CA ALA A 466 -7.95 -8.45 -14.38
C ALA A 466 -8.01 -9.02 -15.79
N PRO A 467 -9.17 -9.03 -16.43
CA PRO A 467 -9.30 -9.42 -17.83
C PRO A 467 -8.59 -8.40 -18.75
N SER A 468 -8.11 -8.88 -19.88
CA SER A 468 -7.60 -8.04 -20.96
C SER A 468 -8.67 -7.06 -21.44
N ARG A 469 -8.31 -5.80 -21.57
CA ARG A 469 -9.22 -4.75 -22.10
C ARG A 469 -9.54 -4.94 -23.58
N VAL A 470 -8.81 -5.82 -24.28
CA VAL A 470 -8.95 -6.02 -25.73
C VAL A 470 -10.00 -7.08 -26.06
N ASP A 471 -9.95 -8.21 -25.36
CA ASP A 471 -10.72 -9.39 -25.69
C ASP A 471 -11.38 -10.07 -24.48
N GLY A 472 -11.25 -9.48 -23.29
CA GLY A 472 -11.80 -10.03 -22.05
C GLY A 472 -11.10 -11.30 -21.56
N SER A 473 -10.03 -11.76 -22.23
CA SER A 473 -9.28 -12.94 -21.81
C SER A 473 -8.42 -12.66 -20.57
N PHE A 474 -8.13 -13.71 -19.82
CA PHE A 474 -7.21 -13.62 -18.68
C PHE A 474 -5.85 -14.19 -19.06
N ALA A 475 -4.79 -13.38 -18.90
CA ALA A 475 -3.43 -13.85 -19.08
C ALA A 475 -3.07 -14.93 -18.05
N ASP A 476 -2.16 -15.82 -18.44
CA ASP A 476 -1.58 -16.80 -17.52
C ASP A 476 -0.67 -16.10 -16.52
N VAL A 477 -0.74 -16.53 -15.26
CA VAL A 477 0.19 -16.09 -14.21
C VAL A 477 1.17 -17.21 -13.93
N VAL A 478 2.45 -16.89 -13.96
CA VAL A 478 3.55 -17.83 -13.73
C VAL A 478 4.35 -17.38 -12.52
N LEU A 479 4.47 -18.24 -11.52
CA LEU A 479 5.33 -18.03 -10.36
C LEU A 479 6.64 -18.80 -10.60
N ALA A 480 7.79 -18.14 -10.51
CA ALA A 480 9.09 -18.71 -10.89
C ALA A 480 9.42 -20.03 -10.17
N CYS A 481 9.02 -20.16 -8.90
CA CYS A 481 9.28 -21.37 -8.10
C CYS A 481 8.21 -22.47 -8.24
N SER A 482 7.02 -22.18 -8.85
CA SER A 482 5.87 -23.09 -8.88
C SER A 482 5.27 -23.29 -10.28
N GLY A 483 5.72 -22.52 -11.26
CA GLY A 483 5.19 -22.57 -12.63
C GLY A 483 3.84 -21.87 -12.79
N LYS A 484 3.04 -22.31 -13.79
CA LYS A 484 1.75 -21.71 -14.11
C LYS A 484 0.74 -21.96 -12.99
N LEU A 485 0.12 -20.90 -12.50
CA LEU A 485 -0.92 -20.97 -11.49
C LEU A 485 -2.27 -21.36 -12.13
N GLY A 486 -3.05 -22.13 -11.38
CA GLY A 486 -4.39 -22.60 -11.76
C GLY A 486 -5.39 -22.47 -10.61
N GLY A 487 -6.58 -23.01 -10.76
CA GLY A 487 -7.61 -23.00 -9.69
C GLY A 487 -8.26 -21.63 -9.48
N TRP A 488 -8.29 -20.79 -10.51
CA TRP A 488 -8.88 -19.45 -10.46
C TRP A 488 -10.37 -19.50 -10.11
N GLN A 489 -10.77 -18.64 -9.19
CA GLN A 489 -12.17 -18.35 -8.89
C GLN A 489 -12.57 -17.05 -9.61
N LYS A 490 -13.86 -16.95 -10.01
CA LYS A 490 -14.41 -15.80 -10.73
C LYS A 490 -15.48 -15.12 -9.87
#